data_2d81b59561fb0a37cbef0afb1d4e13d6
#
_entry.id   2d81b59561fb0a37cbef0afb1d4e13d6
#
_cell.length_a   1.000
_cell.length_b   1.000
_cell.length_c   1.000
_cell.angle_alpha   90.00
_cell.angle_beta   90.00
_cell.angle_gamma   90.00
#
_symmetry.space_group_name_H-M   'P 1'
#
loop_
_entity.id
_entity.type
_entity.pdbx_description
1 polymer ?
#
loop_
_entity_poly.entity_id
_entity_poly.type
_entity_poly.pdbx_seq_one_letter_code
_entity_poly.pdbx_strand_id
1 'polypeptide(L)' 'MYKSFYHFLMKYRTTKPKDAISRFANSAYDDLSFPKNSEDYDEISSYLELNGHYPESMAVFDDAWEEYLITES' A
#
# COMPACT_ATOMS: atom_id res chain seq x y z
N MET A 1 17.48 8.41 -3.46
CA MET A 1 16.86 8.11 -2.15
C MET A 1 15.48 7.51 -2.36
N TYR A 2 15.22 6.38 -1.73
CA TYR A 2 13.94 5.70 -1.90
C TYR A 2 12.91 6.24 -0.93
N LYS A 3 11.67 6.31 -1.42
CA LYS A 3 10.54 6.61 -0.57
C LYS A 3 9.96 5.30 -0.06
N SER A 4 9.31 5.32 1.09
CA SER A 4 8.66 4.12 1.60
C SER A 4 7.48 3.74 0.72
N PHE A 5 7.05 2.50 0.81
CA PHE A 5 5.88 2.04 0.07
C PHE A 5 4.63 2.85 0.45
N TYR A 6 4.48 3.14 1.74
CA TYR A 6 3.35 3.96 2.20
C TYR A 6 3.36 5.32 1.51
N HIS A 7 4.54 5.96 1.44
CA HIS A 7 4.66 7.26 0.79
C HIS A 7 4.25 7.18 -0.68
N PHE A 8 4.67 6.11 -1.35
CA PHE A 8 4.28 5.86 -2.74
C PHE A 8 2.76 5.73 -2.87
N LEU A 9 2.13 4.99 -1.94
CA LEU A 9 0.68 4.77 -1.99
C LEU A 9 -0.10 6.06 -1.87
N MET A 10 0.44 7.05 -1.17
CA MET A 10 -0.27 8.30 -0.94
C MET A 10 -0.59 9.04 -2.23
N LYS A 11 0.11 8.73 -3.32
CA LYS A 11 -0.19 9.30 -4.64
C LYS A 11 -1.54 8.85 -5.17
N TYR A 12 -2.03 7.70 -4.70
CA TYR A 12 -3.27 7.11 -5.19
C TYR A 12 -4.47 7.43 -4.32
N ARG A 13 -4.26 8.15 -3.24
CA ARG A 13 -5.36 8.55 -2.36
C ARG A 13 -6.29 9.51 -3.10
N THR A 14 -7.58 9.28 -2.93
CA THR A 14 -8.59 10.14 -3.55
C THR A 14 -9.87 10.09 -2.72
N THR A 15 -10.66 11.16 -2.79
CA THR A 15 -11.95 11.20 -2.11
C THR A 15 -12.98 10.32 -2.80
N LYS A 16 -12.72 9.93 -4.04
CA LYS A 16 -13.64 9.08 -4.81
C LYS A 16 -12.85 7.95 -5.47
N PRO A 17 -12.48 6.93 -4.69
CA PRO A 17 -11.66 5.84 -5.23
C PRO A 17 -12.40 5.08 -6.32
N LYS A 18 -11.75 4.93 -7.46
CA LYS A 18 -12.33 4.28 -8.62
C LYS A 18 -11.75 2.89 -8.87
N ASP A 19 -10.56 2.62 -8.38
CA ASP A 19 -9.93 1.34 -8.61
C ASP A 19 -9.43 0.75 -7.30
N ALA A 20 -8.96 -0.50 -7.38
CA ALA A 20 -8.56 -1.23 -6.18
C ALA A 20 -7.34 -0.61 -5.50
N ILE A 21 -6.39 -0.09 -6.28
CA ILE A 21 -5.20 0.53 -5.70
C ILE A 21 -5.57 1.79 -4.93
N SER A 22 -6.49 2.60 -5.46
CA SER A 22 -6.95 3.79 -4.76
C SER A 22 -7.64 3.44 -3.45
N ARG A 23 -8.46 2.39 -3.45
CA ARG A 23 -9.13 1.93 -2.22
C ARG A 23 -8.10 1.43 -1.22
N PHE A 24 -7.11 0.70 -1.68
CA PHE A 24 -6.04 0.21 -0.83
C PHE A 24 -5.27 1.39 -0.21
N ALA A 25 -4.94 2.40 -1.01
CA ALA A 25 -4.24 3.58 -0.53
C ALA A 25 -5.04 4.32 0.54
N ASN A 26 -6.36 4.46 0.33
CA ASN A 26 -7.22 5.11 1.32
C ASN A 26 -7.28 4.31 2.61
N SER A 27 -7.35 2.99 2.52
CA SER A 27 -7.36 2.12 3.71
C SER A 27 -6.05 2.24 4.48
N ALA A 28 -4.92 2.26 3.78
CA ALA A 28 -3.62 2.40 4.41
C ALA A 28 -3.49 3.75 5.11
N TYR A 29 -4.01 4.81 4.50
CA TYR A 29 -3.98 6.12 5.10
C TYR A 29 -4.74 6.16 6.42
N ASP A 30 -5.87 5.49 6.49
CA ASP A 30 -6.70 5.47 7.69
C ASP A 30 -6.14 4.55 8.78
N ASP A 31 -5.21 3.69 8.42
CA ASP A 31 -4.67 2.69 9.34
C ASP A 31 -3.43 3.24 10.04
N LEU A 32 -3.59 3.63 11.30
CA LEU A 32 -2.51 4.22 12.08
C LEU A 32 -1.37 3.26 12.37
N SER A 33 -1.62 1.97 12.27
CA SER A 33 -0.61 0.94 12.54
C SER A 33 0.16 0.50 11.32
N PHE A 34 -0.22 0.98 10.14
CA PHE A 34 0.48 0.60 8.91
C PHE A 34 1.96 0.95 9.01
N PRO A 35 2.86 0.06 8.56
CA PRO A 35 4.31 0.32 8.63
C PRO A 35 4.72 1.41 7.61
N LYS A 36 4.63 2.66 8.02
CA LYS A 36 4.74 3.81 7.15
C LYS A 36 6.15 4.07 6.62
N ASN A 37 7.15 3.53 7.29
CA ASN A 37 8.54 3.75 6.87
C ASN A 37 9.16 2.54 6.20
N SER A 38 8.39 1.46 6.05
CA SER A 38 8.93 0.23 5.53
C SER A 38 9.12 0.25 4.02
N GLU A 39 10.24 -0.32 3.59
CA GLU A 39 10.51 -0.58 2.18
C GLU A 39 10.64 -2.08 1.94
N ASP A 40 10.18 -2.88 2.88
CA ASP A 40 10.36 -4.33 2.88
C ASP A 40 9.05 -5.01 2.53
N TYR A 41 9.04 -5.71 1.39
CA TYR A 41 7.87 -6.44 0.92
C TYR A 41 7.37 -7.42 1.99
N ASP A 42 8.29 -8.19 2.60
CA ASP A 42 7.89 -9.21 3.57
C ASP A 42 7.25 -8.61 4.80
N GLU A 43 7.76 -7.49 5.27
CA GLU A 43 7.19 -6.83 6.44
C GLU A 43 5.77 -6.34 6.16
N ILE A 44 5.58 -5.69 5.04
CA ILE A 44 4.27 -5.14 4.69
C ILE A 44 3.28 -6.27 4.36
N SER A 45 3.74 -7.27 3.62
CA SER A 45 2.92 -8.41 3.27
C SER A 45 2.42 -9.13 4.53
N SER A 46 3.33 -9.38 5.48
CA SER A 46 2.96 -10.03 6.73
C SER A 46 1.96 -9.20 7.53
N TYR A 47 2.17 -7.89 7.56
CA TYR A 47 1.25 -7.00 8.24
C TYR A 47 -0.15 -7.10 7.66
N LEU A 48 -0.27 -7.06 6.33
CA LEU A 48 -1.56 -7.10 5.68
C LEU A 48 -2.27 -8.43 5.89
N GLU A 49 -1.51 -9.52 5.88
CA GLU A 49 -2.08 -10.85 6.11
C GLU A 49 -2.65 -10.98 7.53
N LEU A 50 -1.98 -10.39 8.50
CA LEU A 50 -2.38 -10.51 9.90
C LEU A 50 -3.55 -9.61 10.27
N ASN A 51 -3.72 -8.51 9.57
CA ASN A 51 -4.71 -7.52 9.99
C ASN A 51 -6.09 -7.71 9.39
N GLY A 52 -6.20 -8.20 8.17
CA GLY A 52 -7.48 -8.52 7.59
C GLY A 52 -8.45 -7.35 7.44
N HIS A 53 -8.01 -6.12 7.62
CA HIS A 53 -8.85 -4.95 7.50
C HIS A 53 -9.02 -4.47 6.08
N TYR A 54 -8.18 -4.94 5.19
CA TYR A 54 -8.13 -4.39 3.85
C TYR A 54 -9.11 -5.13 2.96
N PRO A 55 -10.01 -4.39 2.30
CA PRO A 55 -11.01 -5.03 1.44
C PRO A 55 -10.41 -5.61 0.17
N GLU A 56 -9.19 -5.19 -0.16
CA GLU A 56 -8.54 -5.62 -1.39
C GLU A 56 -7.71 -6.88 -1.17
N SER A 57 -7.60 -7.71 -2.21
CA SER A 57 -6.83 -8.94 -2.13
C SER A 57 -5.33 -8.65 -2.13
N MET A 58 -4.54 -9.67 -1.76
CA MET A 58 -3.09 -9.58 -1.84
C MET A 58 -2.60 -9.33 -3.27
N ALA A 59 -3.40 -9.72 -4.27
CA ALA A 59 -3.04 -9.43 -5.66
C ALA A 59 -2.98 -7.93 -5.91
N VAL A 60 -3.84 -7.14 -5.28
CA VAL A 60 -3.80 -5.68 -5.41
C VAL A 60 -2.52 -5.12 -4.79
N PHE A 61 -2.13 -5.66 -3.63
CA PHE A 61 -0.89 -5.26 -3.01
C PHE A 61 0.31 -5.60 -3.92
N ASP A 62 0.31 -6.78 -4.52
CA ASP A 62 1.39 -7.18 -5.42
C ASP A 62 1.49 -6.25 -6.62
N ASP A 63 0.36 -5.87 -7.20
CA ASP A 63 0.34 -4.94 -8.32
C ASP A 63 0.89 -3.56 -7.90
N ALA A 64 0.48 -3.09 -6.73
CA ALA A 64 0.97 -1.82 -6.21
C ALA A 64 2.47 -1.88 -5.93
N TRP A 65 2.94 -3.02 -5.43
CA TRP A 65 4.36 -3.21 -5.17
C TRP A 65 5.19 -3.16 -6.45
N GLU A 66 4.72 -3.76 -7.52
CA GLU A 66 5.40 -3.69 -8.80
C GLU A 66 5.51 -2.25 -9.29
N GLU A 67 4.43 -1.48 -9.17
CA GLU A 67 4.45 -0.07 -9.55
C GLU A 67 5.43 0.72 -8.68
N TYR A 68 5.49 0.40 -7.40
CA TYR A 68 6.43 1.03 -6.49
C TYR A 68 7.87 0.78 -6.93
N LEU A 69 8.19 -0.46 -7.27
CA LEU A 69 9.55 -0.78 -7.71
C LEU A 69 9.92 -0.06 -9.01
N ILE A 70 8.98 0.04 -9.93
CA ILE A 70 9.21 0.71 -11.20
C ILE A 70 9.39 2.22 -10.99
N THR A 71 8.56 2.80 -10.14
CA THR A 71 8.50 4.25 -9.96
C THR A 71 9.62 4.78 -9.05
N GLU A 72 9.94 4.03 -8.00
CA GLU A 72 10.85 4.52 -6.96
C GLU A 72 12.24 3.89 -7.02
N SER A 73 12.47 3.00 -7.95
CA SER A 73 13.78 2.35 -8.09
C SER A 73 14.81 3.23 -8.76
#